data_e6f53db6150926fa4d5d1a35a38f4c47
#
_entry.id   e6f53db6150926fa4d5d1a35a38f4c47
#
_cell.length_a   1.000
_cell.length_b   1.000
_cell.length_c   1.000
_cell.angle_alpha   90.00
_cell.angle_beta   90.00
_cell.angle_gamma   90.00
#
_symmetry.space_group_name_H-M   'P 1'
#
loop_
_entity.id
_entity.type
_entity.pdbx_description
1 polymer ?
#
loop_
_entity_poly.entity_id
_entity_poly.type
_entity_poly.pdbx_seq_one_letter_code
_entity_poly.pdbx_strand_id
1 'polypeptide(L)'
;EKFGLHGQQLGEVAMGAVIKHSSDWNLGREAALSSGLSPLTPGITLQRACGTSLDTIVHIAGKIATGQIESGIGGGSDTTSDVPIVYGKGLRQRLLRAAAAKTTGQKLAAFKGFKFAELKPDFPGVAEPRTGKAMGQHCEDMAKEWNIARDSQDELAVASHHKLAAAYERGFFDDLVVSFRGVSRDNILRPDSSIEKLATLKPAFDKTSGKGT
;
A
#
# COMPACT_ATOMS: atom_id res chain seq x y z
N GLU A 1 -7.42 -20.36 10.18
CA GLU A 1 -8.01 -20.88 11.44
C GLU A 1 -9.45 -20.43 11.63
N LYS A 2 -9.75 -19.11 11.64
CA LYS A 2 -11.09 -18.55 11.91
C LYS A 2 -12.21 -19.16 11.03
N PHE A 3 -11.94 -19.49 9.78
CA PHE A 3 -12.91 -20.02 8.83
C PHE A 3 -12.73 -21.51 8.52
N GLY A 4 -11.88 -22.24 9.25
CA GLY A 4 -11.67 -23.68 9.04
C GLY A 4 -11.07 -24.07 7.69
N LEU A 5 -10.33 -23.16 7.05
CA LEU A 5 -9.80 -23.37 5.70
C LEU A 5 -8.45 -24.09 5.65
N HIS A 6 -7.90 -24.51 6.78
CA HIS A 6 -6.63 -25.25 6.82
C HIS A 6 -6.70 -26.52 5.96
N GLY A 7 -5.72 -26.70 5.07
CA GLY A 7 -5.66 -27.81 4.12
C GLY A 7 -6.63 -27.74 2.97
N GLN A 8 -7.57 -26.78 2.94
CA GLN A 8 -8.55 -26.63 1.85
C GLN A 8 -7.88 -26.06 0.60
N GLN A 9 -8.27 -26.56 -0.55
CA GLN A 9 -7.92 -25.98 -1.84
C GLN A 9 -8.98 -24.95 -2.24
N LEU A 10 -8.56 -23.73 -2.47
CA LEU A 10 -9.39 -22.67 -3.05
C LEU A 10 -9.12 -22.51 -4.53
N GLY A 11 -10.06 -21.91 -5.26
CA GLY A 11 -9.88 -21.60 -6.67
C GLY A 11 -8.75 -20.59 -6.91
N GLU A 12 -8.59 -19.57 -6.06
CA GLU A 12 -7.47 -18.62 -6.12
C GLU A 12 -7.34 -17.77 -4.86
N VAL A 13 -6.11 -17.36 -4.55
CA VAL A 13 -5.80 -16.29 -3.61
C VAL A 13 -5.24 -15.10 -4.40
N ALA A 14 -5.96 -13.98 -4.43
CA ALA A 14 -5.52 -12.73 -5.04
C ALA A 14 -5.10 -11.74 -3.95
N MET A 15 -3.80 -11.43 -3.89
CA MET A 15 -3.26 -10.46 -2.94
C MET A 15 -2.70 -9.25 -3.67
N GLY A 16 -2.86 -8.07 -3.07
CA GLY A 16 -2.38 -6.82 -3.61
C GLY A 16 -1.43 -6.11 -2.68
N ALA A 17 -0.44 -5.43 -3.26
CA ALA A 17 0.43 -4.50 -2.55
C ALA A 17 0.96 -3.45 -3.50
N VAL A 18 1.01 -2.20 -3.05
CA VAL A 18 1.74 -1.12 -3.72
C VAL A 18 3.20 -1.17 -3.29
N ILE A 19 3.43 -1.33 -2.00
CA ILE A 19 4.76 -1.39 -1.39
C ILE A 19 5.00 -2.81 -0.86
N LYS A 20 5.91 -3.54 -1.51
CA LYS A 20 6.34 -4.86 -1.09
C LYS A 20 7.81 -5.06 -1.41
N HIS A 21 8.49 -5.93 -0.66
CA HIS A 21 9.88 -6.28 -0.95
C HIS A 21 10.00 -7.12 -2.22
N SER A 22 11.16 -7.04 -2.86
CA SER A 22 11.46 -7.83 -4.07
C SER A 22 11.55 -9.34 -3.81
N SER A 23 11.72 -9.76 -2.54
CA SER A 23 11.61 -11.16 -2.13
C SER A 23 10.21 -11.73 -2.36
N ASP A 24 9.17 -10.87 -2.30
CA ASP A 24 7.77 -11.26 -2.40
C ASP A 24 7.24 -11.03 -3.82
N TRP A 25 7.92 -11.60 -4.81
CA TRP A 25 7.56 -11.48 -6.24
C TRP A 25 6.08 -11.75 -6.51
N ASN A 26 5.56 -12.83 -5.91
CA ASN A 26 4.15 -13.15 -5.94
C ASN A 26 3.64 -13.27 -4.50
N LEU A 27 3.24 -12.15 -3.92
CA LEU A 27 2.71 -12.06 -2.57
C LEU A 27 1.50 -12.99 -2.37
N GLY A 28 0.60 -13.09 -3.35
CA GLY A 28 -0.57 -13.98 -3.30
C GLY A 28 -0.17 -15.44 -3.14
N ARG A 29 0.84 -15.88 -3.89
CA ARG A 29 1.37 -17.26 -3.78
C ARG A 29 2.03 -17.50 -2.42
N GLU A 30 2.90 -16.60 -1.98
CA GLU A 30 3.57 -16.76 -0.68
C GLU A 30 2.55 -16.73 0.49
N ALA A 31 1.54 -15.88 0.41
CA ALA A 31 0.45 -15.84 1.39
C ALA A 31 -0.35 -17.15 1.39
N ALA A 32 -0.71 -17.71 0.23
CA ALA A 32 -1.41 -18.99 0.14
C ALA A 32 -0.60 -20.12 0.77
N LEU A 33 0.69 -20.25 0.43
CA LEU A 33 1.56 -21.30 0.94
C LEU A 33 1.82 -21.17 2.46
N SER A 34 1.95 -19.95 2.97
CA SER A 34 2.22 -19.69 4.38
C SER A 34 0.98 -19.76 5.28
N SER A 35 -0.22 -19.67 4.70
CA SER A 35 -1.47 -19.65 5.47
C SER A 35 -1.98 -21.02 5.91
N GLY A 36 -1.37 -22.10 5.44
CA GLY A 36 -1.82 -23.48 5.69
C GLY A 36 -2.96 -23.92 4.77
N LEU A 37 -3.27 -23.18 3.71
CA LEU A 37 -4.12 -23.67 2.60
C LEU A 37 -3.41 -24.81 1.86
N SER A 38 -4.18 -25.57 1.06
CA SER A 38 -3.58 -26.54 0.16
C SER A 38 -2.55 -25.90 -0.76
N PRO A 39 -1.36 -26.49 -0.96
CA PRO A 39 -0.34 -25.98 -1.87
C PRO A 39 -0.78 -25.97 -3.34
N LEU A 40 -1.90 -26.60 -3.65
CA LEU A 40 -2.53 -26.58 -4.98
C LEU A 40 -3.38 -25.31 -5.21
N THR A 41 -3.57 -24.49 -4.18
CA THR A 41 -4.28 -23.19 -4.32
C THR A 41 -3.43 -22.19 -5.11
N PRO A 42 -3.89 -21.74 -6.29
CA PRO A 42 -3.17 -20.73 -7.08
C PRO A 42 -3.11 -19.39 -6.35
N GLY A 43 -2.03 -18.65 -6.56
CA GLY A 43 -1.88 -17.30 -6.02
C GLY A 43 -1.49 -16.28 -7.08
N ILE A 44 -2.11 -15.12 -7.08
CA ILE A 44 -1.80 -13.99 -7.95
C ILE A 44 -1.54 -12.72 -7.14
N THR A 45 -0.68 -11.85 -7.65
CA THR A 45 -0.46 -10.51 -7.09
C THR A 45 -0.90 -9.46 -8.08
N LEU A 46 -1.78 -8.56 -7.65
CA LEU A 46 -2.28 -7.43 -8.42
C LEU A 46 -1.78 -6.11 -7.84
N GLN A 47 -1.78 -5.07 -8.67
CA GLN A 47 -1.48 -3.71 -8.25
C GLN A 47 -2.30 -2.71 -9.05
N ARG A 48 -3.13 -1.95 -8.35
CA ARG A 48 -3.90 -0.83 -8.86
C ARG A 48 -3.85 0.35 -7.88
N ALA A 49 -2.65 0.81 -7.55
CA ALA A 49 -2.42 1.87 -6.57
C ALA A 49 -3.32 1.71 -5.31
N CYS A 50 -3.96 2.76 -4.83
CA CYS A 50 -4.79 2.73 -3.63
C CYS A 50 -6.05 1.84 -3.74
N GLY A 51 -6.49 1.48 -4.94
CA GLY A 51 -7.62 0.58 -5.21
C GLY A 51 -7.27 -0.90 -5.25
N THR A 52 -6.04 -1.28 -4.94
CA THR A 52 -5.50 -2.62 -5.19
C THR A 52 -6.30 -3.73 -4.48
N SER A 53 -6.61 -3.61 -3.19
CA SER A 53 -7.36 -4.63 -2.45
C SER A 53 -8.79 -4.78 -2.98
N LEU A 54 -9.45 -3.68 -3.35
CA LEU A 54 -10.76 -3.75 -3.98
C LEU A 54 -10.69 -4.47 -5.34
N ASP A 55 -9.64 -4.20 -6.12
CA ASP A 55 -9.45 -4.84 -7.43
C ASP A 55 -9.23 -6.36 -7.30
N THR A 56 -8.51 -6.82 -6.28
CA THR A 56 -8.36 -8.25 -6.00
C THR A 56 -9.70 -8.92 -5.66
N ILE A 57 -10.56 -8.23 -4.90
CA ILE A 57 -11.92 -8.73 -4.58
C ILE A 57 -12.77 -8.80 -5.85
N VAL A 58 -12.75 -7.76 -6.67
CA VAL A 58 -13.48 -7.73 -7.95
C VAL A 58 -12.99 -8.84 -8.90
N HIS A 59 -11.66 -9.07 -8.94
CA HIS A 59 -11.06 -10.16 -9.72
C HIS A 59 -11.61 -11.54 -9.31
N ILE A 60 -11.58 -11.84 -8.01
CA ILE A 60 -12.12 -13.11 -7.48
C ILE A 60 -13.62 -13.21 -7.75
N ALA A 61 -14.39 -12.15 -7.46
CA ALA A 61 -15.84 -12.13 -7.70
C ALA A 61 -16.18 -12.35 -9.19
N GLY A 62 -15.43 -11.73 -10.09
CA GLY A 62 -15.59 -11.91 -11.54
C GLY A 62 -15.36 -13.36 -11.98
N LYS A 63 -14.32 -14.02 -11.46
CA LYS A 63 -14.06 -15.44 -11.74
C LYS A 63 -15.14 -16.36 -11.20
N ILE A 64 -15.67 -16.09 -10.01
CA ILE A 64 -16.80 -16.85 -9.44
C ILE A 64 -18.05 -16.65 -10.30
N ALA A 65 -18.38 -15.41 -10.65
CA ALA A 65 -19.56 -15.07 -11.46
C ALA A 65 -19.54 -15.72 -12.86
N THR A 66 -18.35 -15.93 -13.42
CA THR A 66 -18.17 -16.59 -14.73
C THR A 66 -17.95 -18.11 -14.65
N GLY A 67 -18.04 -18.69 -13.45
CA GLY A 67 -17.90 -20.14 -13.25
C GLY A 67 -16.49 -20.69 -13.42
N GLN A 68 -15.47 -19.82 -13.41
CA GLN A 68 -14.06 -20.25 -13.52
C GLN A 68 -13.52 -20.85 -12.22
N ILE A 69 -13.99 -20.36 -11.08
CA ILE A 69 -13.67 -20.86 -9.74
C ILE A 69 -14.94 -20.83 -8.88
N GLU A 70 -14.99 -21.65 -7.85
CA GLU A 70 -16.11 -21.69 -6.90
C GLU A 70 -15.87 -20.83 -5.65
N SER A 71 -14.61 -20.63 -5.30
CA SER A 71 -14.21 -19.88 -4.09
C SER A 71 -12.86 -19.22 -4.28
N GLY A 72 -12.61 -18.16 -3.52
CA GLY A 72 -11.32 -17.50 -3.50
C GLY A 72 -11.21 -16.46 -2.39
N ILE A 73 -10.00 -15.95 -2.21
CA ILE A 73 -9.69 -14.87 -1.25
C ILE A 73 -9.11 -13.68 -2.01
N GLY A 74 -9.70 -12.49 -1.82
CA GLY A 74 -9.16 -11.22 -2.30
C GLY A 74 -8.78 -10.32 -1.14
N GLY A 75 -7.62 -9.67 -1.22
CA GLY A 75 -7.16 -8.76 -0.18
C GLY A 75 -5.84 -8.07 -0.52
N GLY A 76 -5.21 -7.45 0.46
CA GLY A 76 -3.92 -6.80 0.27
C GLY A 76 -3.24 -6.39 1.56
N SER A 77 -1.95 -6.15 1.47
CA SER A 77 -1.11 -5.67 2.57
C SER A 77 0.07 -4.89 2.03
N ASP A 78 0.43 -3.80 2.70
CA ASP A 78 1.56 -2.94 2.37
C ASP A 78 2.55 -2.85 3.54
N THR A 79 3.85 -2.74 3.22
CA THR A 79 4.94 -2.58 4.19
C THR A 79 5.35 -1.12 4.33
N THR A 80 4.44 -0.26 4.80
CA THR A 80 4.71 1.19 4.91
C THR A 80 5.74 1.56 5.96
N SER A 81 5.92 0.74 7.00
CA SER A 81 6.94 0.93 8.04
C SER A 81 8.30 0.28 7.71
N ASP A 82 8.34 -0.53 6.67
CA ASP A 82 9.54 -1.22 6.18
C ASP A 82 9.56 -1.16 4.64
N VAL A 83 9.68 0.07 4.12
CA VAL A 83 9.66 0.30 2.68
C VAL A 83 10.95 -0.21 2.03
N PRO A 84 10.89 -0.80 0.82
CA PRO A 84 12.08 -1.26 0.13
C PRO A 84 12.95 -0.08 -0.29
N ILE A 85 14.13 0.03 0.33
CA ILE A 85 15.19 0.97 -0.06
C ILE A 85 16.08 0.26 -1.07
N VAL A 86 16.30 0.88 -2.22
CA VAL A 86 17.07 0.26 -3.30
C VAL A 86 18.35 1.04 -3.61
N TYR A 87 19.33 0.37 -4.19
CA TYR A 87 20.50 1.07 -4.69
C TYR A 87 20.15 2.01 -5.84
N GLY A 88 20.75 3.19 -5.85
CA GLY A 88 20.66 4.13 -6.97
C GLY A 88 21.09 3.48 -8.29
N LYS A 89 20.57 4.01 -9.41
CA LYS A 89 20.76 3.44 -10.75
C LYS A 89 22.23 3.13 -11.09
N GLY A 90 23.16 4.01 -10.69
CA GLY A 90 24.60 3.84 -10.97
C GLY A 90 25.15 2.57 -10.34
N LEU A 91 25.05 2.45 -9.03
CA LEU A 91 25.54 1.28 -8.28
C LEU A 91 24.83 0.01 -8.72
N ARG A 92 23.50 0.04 -8.86
CA ARG A 92 22.70 -1.11 -9.30
C ARG A 92 23.19 -1.67 -10.65
N GLN A 93 23.45 -0.82 -11.63
CA GLN A 93 23.96 -1.27 -12.93
C GLN A 93 25.36 -1.86 -12.83
N ARG A 94 26.23 -1.32 -11.98
CA ARG A 94 27.57 -1.87 -11.74
C ARG A 94 27.49 -3.26 -11.11
N LEU A 95 26.67 -3.41 -10.09
CA LEU A 95 26.46 -4.71 -9.43
C LEU A 95 25.92 -5.76 -10.40
N LEU A 96 24.95 -5.40 -11.25
CA LEU A 96 24.42 -6.31 -12.27
C LEU A 96 25.48 -6.71 -13.32
N ARG A 97 26.31 -5.76 -13.76
CA ARG A 97 27.43 -6.06 -14.66
C ARG A 97 28.46 -6.97 -14.00
N ALA A 98 28.80 -6.71 -12.74
CA ALA A 98 29.72 -7.54 -11.98
C ALA A 98 29.16 -8.94 -11.74
N ALA A 99 27.88 -9.08 -11.47
CA ALA A 99 27.21 -10.38 -11.31
C ALA A 99 27.20 -11.20 -12.62
N ALA A 100 27.01 -10.53 -13.77
CA ALA A 100 27.07 -11.18 -15.08
C ALA A 100 28.46 -11.48 -15.59
N ALA A 101 29.52 -10.94 -14.97
CA ALA A 101 30.90 -11.08 -15.41
C ALA A 101 31.46 -12.48 -15.11
N LYS A 102 32.14 -13.08 -16.10
CA LYS A 102 32.73 -14.43 -16.01
C LYS A 102 34.11 -14.46 -15.37
N THR A 103 34.85 -13.35 -15.43
CA THR A 103 36.21 -13.27 -14.91
C THR A 103 36.37 -12.20 -13.85
N THR A 104 37.35 -12.36 -12.96
CA THR A 104 37.66 -11.36 -11.92
C THR A 104 38.02 -10.00 -12.53
N GLY A 105 38.76 -9.96 -13.64
CA GLY A 105 39.06 -8.72 -14.34
C GLY A 105 37.81 -7.97 -14.83
N GLN A 106 36.82 -8.70 -15.39
CA GLN A 106 35.55 -8.11 -15.80
C GLN A 106 34.74 -7.62 -14.59
N LYS A 107 34.76 -8.35 -13.47
CA LYS A 107 34.10 -7.90 -12.22
C LYS A 107 34.68 -6.59 -11.72
N LEU A 108 35.99 -6.47 -11.68
CA LEU A 108 36.67 -5.23 -11.30
C LEU A 108 36.42 -4.10 -12.29
N ALA A 109 36.41 -4.40 -13.59
CA ALA A 109 36.14 -3.43 -14.65
C ALA A 109 34.70 -2.83 -14.53
N ALA A 110 33.73 -3.56 -13.99
CA ALA A 110 32.38 -3.07 -13.75
C ALA A 110 32.35 -1.84 -12.80
N PHE A 111 33.37 -1.71 -11.93
CA PHE A 111 33.49 -0.59 -10.98
C PHE A 111 34.44 0.51 -11.47
N LYS A 112 34.97 0.44 -12.69
CA LYS A 112 35.82 1.49 -13.27
C LYS A 112 35.02 2.82 -13.29
N GLY A 113 35.60 3.88 -12.71
CA GLY A 113 34.96 5.18 -12.59
C GLY A 113 33.82 5.26 -11.57
N PHE A 114 33.79 4.33 -10.59
CA PHE A 114 32.86 4.40 -9.47
C PHE A 114 33.02 5.71 -8.68
N LYS A 115 31.89 6.32 -8.32
CA LYS A 115 31.86 7.53 -7.48
C LYS A 115 31.14 7.21 -6.17
N PHE A 116 31.66 7.69 -5.04
CA PHE A 116 31.02 7.51 -3.73
C PHE A 116 29.58 8.02 -3.67
N ALA A 117 29.22 9.03 -4.46
CA ALA A 117 27.84 9.51 -4.59
C ALA A 117 26.85 8.44 -5.09
N GLU A 118 27.35 7.40 -5.79
CA GLU A 118 26.52 6.28 -6.26
C GLU A 118 26.08 5.34 -5.13
N LEU A 119 26.68 5.45 -3.93
CA LEU A 119 26.24 4.71 -2.73
C LEU A 119 24.92 5.25 -2.14
N LYS A 120 24.52 6.48 -2.52
CA LYS A 120 23.26 7.03 -2.03
C LYS A 120 22.10 6.12 -2.46
N PRO A 121 21.31 5.62 -1.49
CA PRO A 121 20.17 4.78 -1.82
C PRO A 121 19.01 5.61 -2.40
N ASP A 122 18.15 4.94 -3.17
CA ASP A 122 16.87 5.50 -3.62
C ASP A 122 15.76 5.02 -2.69
N PHE A 123 14.98 5.96 -2.19
CA PHE A 123 13.78 5.71 -1.39
C PHE A 123 12.54 5.74 -2.30
N PRO A 124 11.49 4.99 -1.97
CA PRO A 124 10.21 5.09 -2.68
C PRO A 124 9.70 6.54 -2.66
N GLY A 125 9.47 7.10 -3.83
CA GLY A 125 8.94 8.45 -3.98
C GLY A 125 7.43 8.49 -3.67
N VAL A 126 6.98 9.54 -2.98
CA VAL A 126 5.56 9.80 -2.72
C VAL A 126 4.90 10.69 -3.78
N ALA A 127 5.71 11.26 -4.66
CA ALA A 127 5.25 12.11 -5.76
C ALA A 127 5.06 11.30 -7.05
N GLU A 128 4.06 11.67 -7.83
CA GLU A 128 3.84 11.09 -9.15
C GLU A 128 5.00 11.47 -10.10
N PRO A 129 5.63 10.50 -10.78
CA PRO A 129 6.81 10.77 -11.61
C PRO A 129 6.58 11.77 -12.76
N ARG A 130 5.35 11.83 -13.33
CA ARG A 130 5.04 12.70 -14.48
C ARG A 130 4.80 14.16 -14.10
N THR A 131 4.16 14.38 -12.94
CA THR A 131 3.77 15.71 -12.48
C THR A 131 4.71 16.26 -11.40
N GLY A 132 5.44 15.39 -10.70
CA GLY A 132 6.23 15.74 -9.54
C GLY A 132 5.40 16.10 -8.30
N LYS A 133 4.07 15.95 -8.36
CA LYS A 133 3.15 16.29 -7.27
C LYS A 133 2.80 15.06 -6.42
N ALA A 134 2.72 15.26 -5.12
CA ALA A 134 2.15 14.27 -4.21
C ALA A 134 0.61 14.28 -4.26
N MET A 135 -0.03 13.23 -3.74
CA MET A 135 -1.49 13.10 -3.75
C MET A 135 -2.19 14.28 -3.09
N GLY A 136 -1.66 14.78 -1.96
CA GLY A 136 -2.24 15.96 -1.32
C GLY A 136 -2.17 17.24 -2.17
N GLN A 137 -1.12 17.41 -2.98
CA GLN A 137 -1.03 18.53 -3.93
C GLN A 137 -2.06 18.41 -5.05
N HIS A 138 -2.29 17.20 -5.58
CA HIS A 138 -3.37 16.95 -6.53
C HIS A 138 -4.76 17.19 -5.90
N CYS A 139 -4.94 16.80 -4.63
CA CYS A 139 -6.17 17.05 -3.89
C CYS A 139 -6.43 18.54 -3.69
N GLU A 140 -5.38 19.32 -3.38
CA GLU A 140 -5.47 20.78 -3.27
C GLU A 140 -5.84 21.43 -4.61
N ASP A 141 -5.23 20.99 -5.73
CA ASP A 141 -5.56 21.48 -7.07
C ASP A 141 -7.05 21.20 -7.40
N MET A 142 -7.52 19.99 -7.10
CA MET A 142 -8.91 19.59 -7.31
C MET A 142 -9.87 20.39 -6.44
N ALA A 143 -9.51 20.62 -5.17
CA ALA A 143 -10.33 21.44 -4.27
C ALA A 143 -10.49 22.88 -4.78
N LYS A 144 -9.45 23.44 -5.40
CA LYS A 144 -9.50 24.77 -6.07
C LYS A 144 -10.36 24.74 -7.31
N GLU A 145 -10.14 23.77 -8.20
CA GLU A 145 -10.87 23.64 -9.47
C GLU A 145 -12.37 23.47 -9.21
N TRP A 146 -12.75 22.66 -8.23
CA TRP A 146 -14.15 22.38 -7.91
C TRP A 146 -14.73 23.35 -6.85
N ASN A 147 -13.97 24.34 -6.41
CA ASN A 147 -14.37 25.30 -5.40
C ASN A 147 -14.87 24.68 -4.09
N ILE A 148 -14.23 23.58 -3.66
CA ILE A 148 -14.54 22.92 -2.40
C ILE A 148 -14.04 23.81 -1.24
N ALA A 149 -14.96 24.24 -0.38
CA ALA A 149 -14.62 25.06 0.76
C ALA A 149 -13.85 24.28 1.84
N ARG A 150 -13.03 24.97 2.61
CA ARG A 150 -12.30 24.40 3.74
C ARG A 150 -13.24 23.79 4.78
N ASP A 151 -14.32 24.48 5.08
CA ASP A 151 -15.31 24.03 6.08
C ASP A 151 -15.92 22.68 5.70
N SER A 152 -16.24 22.46 4.42
CA SER A 152 -16.77 21.18 3.95
C SER A 152 -15.75 20.03 4.10
N GLN A 153 -14.45 20.31 3.96
CA GLN A 153 -13.40 19.33 4.17
C GLN A 153 -13.25 19.00 5.66
N ASP A 154 -13.30 20.01 6.53
CA ASP A 154 -13.22 19.84 7.97
C ASP A 154 -14.46 19.10 8.51
N GLU A 155 -15.66 19.42 8.05
CA GLU A 155 -16.90 18.68 8.36
C GLU A 155 -16.80 17.21 8.00
N LEU A 156 -16.31 16.88 6.80
CA LEU A 156 -16.11 15.50 6.37
C LEU A 156 -15.11 14.78 7.28
N ALA A 157 -14.00 15.42 7.63
CA ALA A 157 -12.98 14.85 8.48
C ALA A 157 -13.50 14.56 9.90
N VAL A 158 -14.19 15.52 10.51
CA VAL A 158 -14.84 15.35 11.84
C VAL A 158 -15.86 14.23 11.79
N ALA A 159 -16.78 14.25 10.81
CA ALA A 159 -17.79 13.22 10.65
C ALA A 159 -17.16 11.82 10.46
N SER A 160 -16.06 11.71 9.73
CA SER A 160 -15.33 10.45 9.54
C SER A 160 -14.80 9.89 10.86
N HIS A 161 -14.15 10.72 11.69
CA HIS A 161 -13.65 10.31 12.99
C HIS A 161 -14.79 9.91 13.95
N HIS A 162 -15.85 10.69 14.01
CA HIS A 162 -17.00 10.39 14.89
C HIS A 162 -17.74 9.12 14.46
N LYS A 163 -17.93 8.90 13.15
CA LYS A 163 -18.54 7.65 12.63
C LYS A 163 -17.69 6.43 12.96
N LEU A 164 -16.36 6.55 12.86
CA LEU A 164 -15.47 5.46 13.21
C LEU A 164 -15.49 5.18 14.72
N ALA A 165 -15.49 6.22 15.57
CA ALA A 165 -15.61 6.07 17.01
C ALA A 165 -16.91 5.33 17.38
N ALA A 166 -18.05 5.79 16.87
CA ALA A 166 -19.34 5.14 17.08
C ALA A 166 -19.40 3.70 16.56
N ALA A 167 -18.68 3.40 15.48
CA ALA A 167 -18.59 2.04 14.97
C ALA A 167 -17.81 1.11 15.93
N TYR A 168 -16.73 1.59 16.54
CA TYR A 168 -16.03 0.85 17.59
C TYR A 168 -16.88 0.66 18.85
N GLU A 169 -17.59 1.71 19.28
CA GLU A 169 -18.43 1.65 20.49
C GLU A 169 -19.57 0.62 20.38
N ARG A 170 -20.17 0.47 19.20
CA ARG A 170 -21.23 -0.53 18.97
C ARG A 170 -20.72 -1.92 18.59
N GLY A 171 -19.40 -2.19 18.67
CA GLY A 171 -18.81 -3.49 18.37
C GLY A 171 -18.81 -3.89 16.89
N PHE A 172 -18.93 -2.92 15.95
CA PHE A 172 -19.01 -3.21 14.52
C PHE A 172 -17.81 -3.98 13.99
N PHE A 173 -16.64 -3.82 14.62
CA PHE A 173 -15.41 -4.44 14.18
C PHE A 173 -15.05 -5.74 14.94
N ASP A 174 -15.85 -6.17 15.91
CA ASP A 174 -15.47 -7.26 16.82
C ASP A 174 -15.28 -8.61 16.11
N ASP A 175 -16.04 -8.85 15.06
CA ASP A 175 -15.92 -10.06 14.22
C ASP A 175 -15.03 -9.85 12.96
N LEU A 176 -14.67 -8.62 12.64
CA LEU A 176 -13.89 -8.25 11.47
C LEU A 176 -12.39 -8.15 11.76
N VAL A 177 -12.03 -7.50 12.88
CA VAL A 177 -10.63 -7.27 13.24
C VAL A 177 -10.05 -8.47 13.98
N VAL A 178 -8.92 -8.96 13.47
CA VAL A 178 -8.13 -9.99 14.13
C VAL A 178 -6.91 -9.35 14.78
N SER A 179 -6.73 -9.56 16.10
CA SER A 179 -5.55 -9.06 16.80
C SER A 179 -4.28 -9.69 16.22
N PHE A 180 -3.28 -8.86 15.94
CA PHE A 180 -1.99 -9.28 15.42
C PHE A 180 -0.85 -8.58 16.16
N ARG A 181 0.08 -9.38 16.75
CA ARG A 181 1.23 -8.88 17.53
C ARG A 181 0.85 -7.84 18.60
N GLY A 182 -0.28 -8.05 19.27
CA GLY A 182 -0.78 -7.15 20.31
C GLY A 182 -1.54 -5.92 19.81
N VAL A 183 -1.68 -5.74 18.51
CA VAL A 183 -2.48 -4.66 17.91
C VAL A 183 -3.86 -5.21 17.57
N SER A 184 -4.90 -4.63 18.15
CA SER A 184 -6.30 -5.02 17.96
C SER A 184 -7.18 -3.87 17.49
N ARG A 185 -6.64 -2.67 17.36
CA ARG A 185 -7.38 -1.46 17.00
C ARG A 185 -6.50 -0.50 16.20
N ASP A 186 -7.12 0.23 15.29
CA ASP A 186 -6.48 1.32 14.56
C ASP A 186 -6.12 2.48 15.51
N ASN A 187 -4.94 3.06 15.36
CA ASN A 187 -4.41 4.13 16.21
C ASN A 187 -4.57 5.54 15.59
N ILE A 188 -5.13 5.66 14.39
CA ILE A 188 -5.30 6.95 13.71
C ILE A 188 -6.60 7.66 14.11
N LEU A 189 -7.52 6.99 14.81
CA LEU A 189 -8.77 7.56 15.27
C LEU A 189 -8.52 8.74 16.23
N ARG A 190 -9.24 9.84 15.97
CA ARG A 190 -9.28 11.05 16.82
C ARG A 190 -10.72 11.37 17.18
N PRO A 191 -11.28 10.71 18.23
CA PRO A 191 -12.69 10.87 18.61
C PRO A 191 -13.02 12.27 19.13
N ASP A 192 -12.00 13.00 19.55
CA ASP A 192 -12.08 14.39 20.04
C ASP A 192 -11.90 15.44 18.92
N SER A 193 -11.98 15.05 17.66
CA SER A 193 -11.94 15.97 16.51
C SER A 193 -13.17 16.90 16.55
N SER A 194 -12.94 18.20 16.27
CA SER A 194 -14.00 19.19 16.12
C SER A 194 -13.66 20.19 15.01
N ILE A 195 -14.68 20.87 14.52
CA ILE A 195 -14.53 21.92 13.49
C ILE A 195 -13.57 23.01 13.98
N GLU A 196 -13.72 23.44 15.23
CA GLU A 196 -12.89 24.49 15.85
C GLU A 196 -11.41 24.08 15.89
N LYS A 197 -11.13 22.81 16.23
CA LYS A 197 -9.76 22.28 16.23
C LYS A 197 -9.18 22.23 14.81
N LEU A 198 -9.93 21.73 13.83
CA LEU A 198 -9.45 21.62 12.46
C LEU A 198 -9.27 22.99 11.82
N ALA A 199 -10.12 23.97 12.09
CA ALA A 199 -10.00 25.33 11.58
C ALA A 199 -8.67 26.02 12.00
N THR A 200 -8.05 25.58 13.11
CA THR A 200 -6.73 26.11 13.53
C THR A 200 -5.55 25.55 12.72
N LEU A 201 -5.74 24.47 11.99
CA LEU A 201 -4.70 23.82 11.21
C LEU A 201 -4.38 24.63 9.95
N LYS A 202 -3.10 24.84 9.70
CA LYS A 202 -2.64 25.52 8.49
C LYS A 202 -2.76 24.59 7.27
N PRO A 203 -3.01 25.14 6.08
CA PRO A 203 -2.95 24.38 4.83
C PRO A 203 -1.63 23.64 4.69
N ALA A 204 -1.67 22.36 4.32
CA ALA A 204 -0.50 21.50 4.25
C ALA A 204 0.23 21.60 2.91
N PHE A 205 -0.49 21.65 1.81
CA PHE A 205 0.05 21.53 0.45
C PHE A 205 0.20 22.84 -0.31
N ASP A 206 -0.68 23.81 -0.08
CA ASP A 206 -0.49 25.18 -0.54
C ASP A 206 -0.68 26.15 0.63
N LYS A 207 0.41 26.70 1.11
CA LYS A 207 0.43 27.58 2.27
C LYS A 207 0.02 29.03 1.96
N THR A 208 -0.08 29.39 0.68
CA THR A 208 -0.33 30.78 0.25
C THR A 208 -1.78 31.03 -0.11
N SER A 209 -2.38 30.12 -0.84
CA SER A 209 -3.77 30.21 -1.34
C SER A 209 -4.54 28.92 -1.12
N GLY A 210 -4.07 28.04 -0.23
CA GLY A 210 -4.59 26.72 -0.02
C GLY A 210 -6.00 26.69 0.50
N LYS A 211 -6.77 25.70 0.02
CA LYS A 211 -8.11 25.40 0.51
C LYS A 211 -8.10 24.56 1.78
N GLY A 212 -6.91 24.21 2.28
CA GLY A 212 -6.74 23.54 3.55
C GLY A 212 -6.62 22.02 3.49
N THR A 213 -6.41 21.48 2.32
CA THR A 213 -6.14 20.03 2.15
C THR A 213 -4.90 19.54 2.89
#